data_8d47efc82558a16b44c4dcb4dc13d179
#
_entry.id   8d47efc82558a16b44c4dcb4dc13d179
#
_cell.length_a   1.000
_cell.length_b   1.000
_cell.length_c   1.000
_cell.angle_alpha   90.00
_cell.angle_beta   90.00
_cell.angle_gamma   90.00
#
_symmetry.space_group_name_H-M   'P 1'
#
loop_
_entity.id
_entity.type
_entity.pdbx_description
1 polymer ?
#
loop_
_entity_poly.entity_id
_entity_poly.type
_entity_poly.pdbx_seq_one_letter_code
_entity_poly.pdbx_strand_id
1 'polypeptide(L)'
;MERNDPCWCGSGKKYKKCHMPIEEKIKLHRDRGEIVPSRKLLKTPAQIEKIKKSAALNTAVLDEVAAHIRAGMSTAEIDKIVYDFTTAHGGIPAPLNYQGFPKSVCTSINNEVCHGIPDENIILQEGDIINVDVSTILDGYFSDASRMFMIGEVSDRA
;
A
#
# COMPACT_ATOMS: atom_id res chain seq x y z
N MET A 1 -15.39 21.00 20.15
CA MET A 1 -16.22 21.41 18.99
C MET A 1 -17.64 21.55 19.50
N GLU A 2 -18.24 22.70 19.22
CA GLU A 2 -19.60 23.00 19.65
C GLU A 2 -20.64 22.42 18.68
N ARG A 3 -21.88 22.15 19.18
CA ARG A 3 -22.94 21.49 18.39
C ARG A 3 -23.24 22.16 17.05
N ASN A 4 -23.06 23.47 16.96
CA ASN A 4 -23.43 24.25 15.78
C ASN A 4 -22.24 24.57 14.87
N ASP A 5 -21.01 24.22 15.27
CA ASP A 5 -19.82 24.42 14.46
C ASP A 5 -19.89 23.67 13.15
N PRO A 6 -19.19 24.13 12.09
CA PRO A 6 -18.94 23.33 10.91
C PRO A 6 -18.24 22.03 11.29
N CYS A 7 -18.70 20.89 10.76
CA CYS A 7 -18.13 19.62 11.10
C CYS A 7 -16.67 19.52 10.62
N TRP A 8 -15.79 18.99 11.45
CA TRP A 8 -14.36 18.81 11.18
C TRP A 8 -14.05 17.98 9.92
N CYS A 9 -15.00 17.18 9.43
CA CYS A 9 -14.82 16.32 8.25
C CYS A 9 -14.88 17.09 6.92
N GLY A 10 -15.13 18.39 6.93
CA GLY A 10 -15.22 19.20 5.72
C GLY A 10 -16.52 19.04 4.91
N SER A 11 -17.55 18.34 5.45
CA SER A 11 -18.82 18.11 4.74
C SER A 11 -19.73 19.33 4.59
N GLY A 12 -19.36 20.47 5.20
CA GLY A 12 -20.21 21.67 5.28
C GLY A 12 -21.42 21.54 6.22
N LYS A 13 -21.69 20.38 6.78
CA LYS A 13 -22.79 20.17 7.73
C LYS A 13 -22.38 20.63 9.15
N LYS A 14 -23.37 21.06 9.96
CA LYS A 14 -23.14 21.31 11.39
C LYS A 14 -22.76 20.03 12.10
N TYR A 15 -21.84 20.10 13.06
CA TYR A 15 -21.32 18.95 13.83
C TYR A 15 -22.44 18.06 14.40
N LYS A 16 -23.49 18.66 15.01
CA LYS A 16 -24.67 17.95 15.55
C LYS A 16 -25.46 17.13 14.54
N LYS A 17 -25.37 17.48 13.26
CA LYS A 17 -26.07 16.79 12.14
C LYS A 17 -25.13 15.90 11.33
N CYS A 18 -23.89 15.73 11.77
CA CYS A 18 -22.87 14.96 11.08
C CYS A 18 -22.18 13.97 12.01
N HIS A 19 -21.11 14.34 12.70
CA HIS A 19 -20.30 13.41 13.47
C HIS A 19 -20.64 13.32 14.97
N MET A 20 -21.37 14.29 15.52
CA MET A 20 -21.74 14.26 16.94
C MET A 20 -22.43 12.97 17.39
N PRO A 21 -23.47 12.44 16.67
CA PRO A 21 -24.10 11.19 17.08
C PRO A 21 -23.17 9.98 17.04
N ILE A 22 -22.18 9.98 16.12
CA ILE A 22 -21.17 8.94 16.03
C ILE A 22 -20.18 9.04 17.19
N GLU A 23 -19.75 10.26 17.50
CA GLU A 23 -18.81 10.50 18.62
C GLU A 23 -19.43 10.19 19.99
N GLU A 24 -20.72 10.43 20.16
CA GLU A 24 -21.45 10.01 21.36
C GLU A 24 -21.45 8.49 21.52
N LYS A 25 -21.68 7.73 20.43
CA LYS A 25 -21.56 6.26 20.44
C LYS A 25 -20.13 5.81 20.77
N ILE A 26 -19.14 6.43 20.13
CA ILE A 26 -17.72 6.15 20.39
C ILE A 26 -17.37 6.39 21.86
N LYS A 27 -17.91 7.47 22.46
CA LYS A 27 -17.73 7.75 23.89
C LYS A 27 -18.28 6.62 24.77
N LEU A 28 -19.48 6.10 24.46
CA LEU A 28 -20.06 4.98 25.20
C LEU A 28 -19.17 3.73 25.16
N HIS A 29 -18.54 3.42 24.02
CA HIS A 29 -17.61 2.29 23.91
C HIS A 29 -16.35 2.53 24.75
N ARG A 30 -15.80 3.76 24.72
CA ARG A 30 -14.66 4.14 25.54
C ARG A 30 -14.95 4.06 27.04
N ASP A 31 -16.13 4.54 27.46
CA ASP A 31 -16.55 4.50 28.86
C ASP A 31 -16.73 3.06 29.39
N ARG A 32 -16.90 2.08 28.49
CA ARG A 32 -16.91 0.63 28.78
C ARG A 32 -15.52 0.00 28.80
N GLY A 33 -14.44 0.77 28.60
CA GLY A 33 -13.07 0.26 28.55
C GLY A 33 -12.67 -0.36 27.20
N GLU A 34 -13.48 -0.22 26.16
CA GLU A 34 -13.17 -0.74 24.83
C GLU A 34 -12.11 0.13 24.14
N ILE A 35 -11.23 -0.50 23.33
CA ILE A 35 -10.20 0.21 22.55
C ILE A 35 -10.87 0.95 21.40
N VAL A 36 -10.81 2.27 21.45
CA VAL A 36 -11.34 3.13 20.39
C VAL A 36 -10.18 3.80 19.65
N PRO A 37 -10.09 3.64 18.30
CA PRO A 37 -9.05 4.28 17.50
C PRO A 37 -9.06 5.81 17.64
N SER A 38 -7.87 6.41 17.53
CA SER A 38 -7.74 7.87 17.56
C SER A 38 -8.43 8.50 16.34
N ARG A 39 -9.08 9.67 16.54
CA ARG A 39 -9.65 10.48 15.45
C ARG A 39 -8.62 10.82 14.35
N LYS A 40 -7.33 10.88 14.68
CA LYS A 40 -6.25 11.11 13.71
C LYS A 40 -6.20 10.04 12.60
N LEU A 41 -6.77 8.86 12.83
CA LEU A 41 -6.86 7.79 11.83
C LEU A 41 -8.00 8.01 10.83
N LEU A 42 -8.99 8.86 11.16
CA LEU A 42 -10.09 9.17 10.25
C LEU A 42 -9.64 10.16 9.19
N LYS A 43 -9.86 9.81 7.93
CA LYS A 43 -9.48 10.63 6.79
C LYS A 43 -10.65 11.47 6.30
N THR A 44 -10.37 12.70 5.90
CA THR A 44 -11.33 13.57 5.19
C THR A 44 -11.51 13.09 3.75
N PRO A 45 -12.60 13.47 3.05
CA PRO A 45 -12.76 13.16 1.63
C PRO A 45 -11.57 13.63 0.77
N ALA A 46 -11.02 14.80 1.03
CA ALA A 46 -9.85 15.31 0.32
C ALA A 46 -8.59 14.45 0.54
N GLN A 47 -8.39 13.92 1.75
CA GLN A 47 -7.29 12.99 2.04
C GLN A 47 -7.51 11.64 1.36
N ILE A 48 -8.76 11.15 1.31
CA ILE A 48 -9.11 9.92 0.60
C ILE A 48 -8.78 10.04 -0.90
N GLU A 49 -9.10 11.17 -1.53
CA GLU A 49 -8.75 11.39 -2.95
C GLU A 49 -7.23 11.37 -3.18
N LYS A 50 -6.42 11.89 -2.24
CA LYS A 50 -4.96 11.78 -2.33
C LYS A 50 -4.45 10.35 -2.15
N ILE A 51 -5.04 9.58 -1.22
CA ILE A 51 -4.74 8.14 -1.08
C ILE A 51 -5.08 7.39 -2.37
N LYS A 52 -6.22 7.68 -3.01
CA LYS A 52 -6.59 7.08 -4.30
C LYS A 52 -5.58 7.38 -5.40
N LYS A 53 -5.01 8.59 -5.45
CA LYS A 53 -3.95 8.93 -6.42
C LYS A 53 -2.69 8.11 -6.18
N SER A 54 -2.27 7.96 -4.92
CA SER A 54 -1.15 7.09 -4.57
C SER A 54 -1.44 5.64 -4.95
N ALA A 55 -2.66 5.13 -4.67
CA ALA A 55 -3.08 3.78 -5.02
C ALA A 55 -3.11 3.54 -6.55
N ALA A 56 -3.52 4.54 -7.33
CA ALA A 56 -3.48 4.44 -8.79
C ALA A 56 -2.03 4.29 -9.31
N LEU A 57 -1.09 5.06 -8.76
CA LEU A 57 0.33 4.89 -9.09
C LEU A 57 0.84 3.52 -8.66
N ASN A 58 0.51 3.08 -7.44
CA ASN A 58 0.93 1.76 -6.93
C ASN A 58 0.43 0.61 -7.83
N THR A 59 -0.81 0.69 -8.31
CA THR A 59 -1.36 -0.28 -9.27
C THR A 59 -0.62 -0.24 -10.60
N ALA A 60 -0.31 0.96 -11.13
CA ALA A 60 0.44 1.11 -12.36
C ALA A 60 1.87 0.54 -12.26
N VAL A 61 2.53 0.64 -11.08
CA VAL A 61 3.81 -0.02 -10.83
C VAL A 61 3.68 -1.55 -10.97
N LEU A 62 2.64 -2.15 -10.40
CA LEU A 62 2.39 -3.59 -10.53
C LEU A 62 2.06 -4.00 -11.97
N ASP A 63 1.40 -3.13 -12.74
CA ASP A 63 1.13 -3.35 -14.16
C ASP A 63 2.43 -3.27 -15.00
N GLU A 64 3.33 -2.36 -14.65
CA GLU A 64 4.67 -2.27 -15.27
C GLU A 64 5.51 -3.51 -14.98
N VAL A 65 5.50 -4.01 -13.73
CA VAL A 65 6.14 -5.29 -13.40
C VAL A 65 5.51 -6.43 -14.22
N ALA A 66 4.18 -6.49 -14.34
CA ALA A 66 3.48 -7.51 -15.12
C ALA A 66 3.90 -7.54 -16.60
N ALA A 67 4.22 -6.38 -17.17
CA ALA A 67 4.64 -6.27 -18.56
C ALA A 67 6.07 -6.81 -18.82
N HIS A 68 6.88 -6.95 -17.78
CA HIS A 68 8.30 -7.28 -17.90
C HIS A 68 8.71 -8.61 -17.24
N ILE A 69 8.00 -9.04 -16.22
CA ILE A 69 8.37 -10.19 -15.40
C ILE A 69 8.37 -11.50 -16.21
N ARG A 70 9.45 -12.29 -16.10
CA ARG A 70 9.62 -13.56 -16.83
C ARG A 70 10.69 -14.42 -16.18
N ALA A 71 10.74 -15.68 -16.58
CA ALA A 71 11.84 -16.58 -16.25
C ALA A 71 13.20 -16.02 -16.72
N GLY A 72 14.24 -16.28 -15.97
CA GLY A 72 15.60 -15.77 -16.20
C GLY A 72 15.85 -14.35 -15.67
N MET A 73 14.82 -13.66 -15.19
CA MET A 73 14.95 -12.32 -14.58
C MET A 73 15.37 -12.44 -13.12
N SER A 74 16.28 -11.59 -12.65
CA SER A 74 16.60 -11.52 -11.23
C SER A 74 15.56 -10.69 -10.46
N THR A 75 15.42 -10.94 -9.16
CA THR A 75 14.56 -10.11 -8.32
C THR A 75 15.09 -8.69 -8.15
N ALA A 76 16.40 -8.46 -8.31
CA ALA A 76 16.99 -7.12 -8.37
C ALA A 76 16.55 -6.32 -9.62
N GLU A 77 16.30 -6.99 -10.76
CA GLU A 77 15.74 -6.33 -11.94
C GLU A 77 14.28 -5.88 -11.69
N ILE A 78 13.50 -6.66 -10.93
CA ILE A 78 12.16 -6.26 -10.50
C ILE A 78 12.24 -5.01 -9.61
N ASP A 79 13.16 -5.01 -8.63
CA ASP A 79 13.39 -3.83 -7.77
C ASP A 79 13.72 -2.58 -8.60
N LYS A 80 14.56 -2.73 -9.62
CA LYS A 80 14.90 -1.63 -10.53
C LYS A 80 13.69 -1.09 -11.29
N ILE A 81 12.83 -1.96 -11.82
CA ILE A 81 11.59 -1.57 -12.51
C ILE A 81 10.69 -0.77 -11.54
N VAL A 82 10.47 -1.30 -10.34
CA VAL A 82 9.65 -0.64 -9.31
C VAL A 82 10.21 0.73 -8.94
N TYR A 83 11.52 0.82 -8.71
CA TYR A 83 12.18 2.08 -8.37
C TYR A 83 12.05 3.10 -9.50
N ASP A 84 12.46 2.73 -10.71
CA ASP A 84 12.49 3.63 -11.86
C ASP A 84 11.09 4.14 -12.20
N PHE A 85 10.10 3.25 -12.27
CA PHE A 85 8.74 3.64 -12.61
C PHE A 85 8.12 4.53 -11.52
N THR A 86 8.26 4.16 -10.25
CA THR A 86 7.72 4.94 -9.14
C THR A 86 8.29 6.35 -9.11
N THR A 87 9.62 6.48 -9.24
CA THR A 87 10.29 7.77 -9.17
C THR A 87 10.04 8.64 -10.40
N ALA A 88 9.96 8.04 -11.60
CA ALA A 88 9.61 8.75 -12.82
C ALA A 88 8.21 9.38 -12.77
N HIS A 89 7.30 8.81 -11.97
CA HIS A 89 5.95 9.34 -11.76
C HIS A 89 5.79 10.18 -10.49
N GLY A 90 6.90 10.63 -9.90
CA GLY A 90 6.91 11.52 -8.73
C GLY A 90 6.57 10.83 -7.40
N GLY A 91 6.50 9.51 -7.39
CA GLY A 91 6.32 8.71 -6.17
C GLY A 91 7.64 8.38 -5.50
N ILE A 92 7.55 7.86 -4.29
CA ILE A 92 8.67 7.35 -3.50
C ILE A 92 8.34 5.91 -3.12
N PRO A 93 9.21 4.92 -3.41
CA PRO A 93 9.05 3.57 -2.89
C PRO A 93 9.13 3.60 -1.35
N ALA A 94 8.04 3.24 -0.69
CA ALA A 94 7.94 3.35 0.76
C ALA A 94 8.86 2.39 1.53
N PRO A 95 9.16 1.17 1.05
CA PRO A 95 10.06 0.26 1.74
C PRO A 95 11.52 0.74 1.78
N LEU A 96 11.96 1.51 0.78
CA LEU A 96 13.36 1.91 0.63
C LEU A 96 13.83 2.73 1.84
N ASN A 97 14.84 2.23 2.53
CA ASN A 97 15.41 2.78 3.76
C ASN A 97 14.46 2.76 4.99
N TYR A 98 13.27 2.17 4.87
CA TYR A 98 12.40 2.00 6.03
C TYR A 98 12.98 0.96 7.00
N GLN A 99 13.33 1.39 8.21
CA GLN A 99 13.96 0.55 9.24
C GLN A 99 15.20 -0.23 8.74
N GLY A 100 15.92 0.33 7.77
CA GLY A 100 17.11 -0.29 7.19
C GLY A 100 16.84 -1.25 6.03
N PHE A 101 15.60 -1.38 5.56
CA PHE A 101 15.29 -2.20 4.37
C PHE A 101 15.96 -1.59 3.12
N PRO A 102 16.77 -2.36 2.36
CA PRO A 102 17.68 -1.78 1.38
C PRO A 102 17.07 -1.63 -0.03
N LYS A 103 15.83 -2.03 -0.24
CA LYS A 103 15.21 -2.18 -1.57
C LYS A 103 13.87 -1.44 -1.67
N SER A 104 13.35 -1.30 -2.88
CA SER A 104 12.13 -0.53 -3.19
C SER A 104 10.85 -1.37 -3.13
N VAL A 105 10.98 -2.69 -3.07
CA VAL A 105 9.90 -3.67 -3.16
C VAL A 105 10.28 -4.92 -2.38
N CYS A 106 9.29 -5.69 -1.92
CA CYS A 106 9.51 -7.03 -1.43
C CYS A 106 9.15 -8.05 -2.54
N THR A 107 10.02 -9.07 -2.70
CA THR A 107 9.85 -10.14 -3.71
C THR A 107 9.97 -11.48 -3.02
N SER A 108 8.84 -12.19 -2.87
CA SER A 108 8.77 -13.44 -2.12
C SER A 108 8.42 -14.60 -3.05
N ILE A 109 9.35 -15.54 -3.22
CA ILE A 109 9.25 -16.64 -4.19
C ILE A 109 8.81 -17.93 -3.49
N ASN A 110 7.86 -18.63 -4.08
CA ASN A 110 7.37 -19.94 -3.68
C ASN A 110 6.96 -19.99 -2.19
N ASN A 111 7.76 -20.63 -1.34
CA ASN A 111 7.50 -20.81 0.08
C ASN A 111 7.99 -19.65 0.98
N GLU A 112 8.54 -18.61 0.40
CA GLU A 112 8.89 -17.41 1.14
C GLU A 112 7.60 -16.62 1.47
N VAL A 113 7.28 -16.48 2.76
CA VAL A 113 5.98 -15.95 3.20
C VAL A 113 5.81 -14.46 2.86
N CYS A 114 6.83 -13.64 3.16
CA CYS A 114 6.82 -12.20 2.91
C CYS A 114 8.21 -11.59 3.09
N HIS A 115 8.36 -10.31 2.71
CA HIS A 115 9.53 -9.47 2.89
C HIS A 115 10.83 -10.00 2.27
N GLY A 116 10.72 -10.83 1.21
CA GLY A 116 11.88 -11.24 0.43
C GLY A 116 12.64 -10.02 -0.09
N ILE A 117 13.96 -10.01 0.11
CA ILE A 117 14.83 -8.90 -0.31
C ILE A 117 15.31 -9.16 -1.73
N PRO A 118 15.02 -8.28 -2.70
CA PRO A 118 15.53 -8.40 -4.06
C PRO A 118 17.06 -8.54 -4.13
N ASP A 119 17.54 -9.54 -4.89
CA ASP A 119 18.96 -9.86 -5.04
C ASP A 119 19.29 -10.23 -6.50
N GLU A 120 20.50 -9.92 -6.96
CA GLU A 120 20.96 -10.21 -8.32
C GLU A 120 21.15 -11.70 -8.58
N ASN A 121 21.35 -12.49 -7.53
CA ASN A 121 21.60 -13.93 -7.62
C ASN A 121 20.30 -14.75 -7.51
N ILE A 122 19.20 -14.13 -7.14
CA ILE A 122 17.89 -14.79 -7.07
C ILE A 122 17.20 -14.64 -8.43
N ILE A 123 17.29 -15.70 -9.24
CA ILE A 123 16.79 -15.72 -10.62
C ILE A 123 15.49 -16.53 -10.68
N LEU A 124 14.44 -15.91 -11.25
CA LEU A 124 13.15 -16.56 -11.48
C LEU A 124 13.27 -17.73 -12.45
N GLN A 125 12.66 -18.84 -12.11
CA GLN A 125 12.63 -20.06 -12.92
C GLN A 125 11.22 -20.32 -13.47
N GLU A 126 11.13 -21.07 -14.57
CA GLU A 126 9.85 -21.62 -15.01
C GLU A 126 9.21 -22.46 -13.89
N GLY A 127 7.92 -22.23 -13.63
CA GLY A 127 7.18 -22.90 -12.57
C GLY A 127 7.18 -22.19 -11.22
N ASP A 128 7.95 -21.10 -11.06
CA ASP A 128 7.91 -20.30 -9.84
C ASP A 128 6.61 -19.49 -9.76
N ILE A 129 6.17 -19.25 -8.53
CA ILE A 129 5.23 -18.19 -8.20
C ILE A 129 5.98 -17.13 -7.39
N ILE A 130 5.67 -15.87 -7.61
CA ILE A 130 6.31 -14.76 -6.86
C ILE A 130 5.26 -13.73 -6.45
N ASN A 131 5.28 -13.37 -5.16
CA ASN A 131 4.58 -12.19 -4.68
C ASN A 131 5.48 -10.97 -4.83
N VAL A 132 4.99 -9.97 -5.55
CA VAL A 132 5.63 -8.65 -5.65
C VAL A 132 4.78 -7.68 -4.85
N ASP A 133 5.34 -7.17 -3.76
CA ASP A 133 4.65 -6.33 -2.77
C ASP A 133 5.20 -4.91 -2.80
N VAL A 134 4.37 -3.99 -3.29
CA VAL A 134 4.72 -2.60 -3.58
C VAL A 134 3.99 -1.66 -2.65
N SER A 135 4.74 -0.81 -1.96
CA SER A 135 4.19 0.31 -1.21
C SER A 135 4.71 1.63 -1.79
N THR A 136 3.82 2.56 -2.07
CA THR A 136 4.13 3.84 -2.72
C THR A 136 3.71 5.01 -1.86
N ILE A 137 4.54 6.05 -1.82
CA ILE A 137 4.20 7.36 -1.25
C ILE A 137 4.06 8.36 -2.39
N LEU A 138 2.90 9.00 -2.52
CA LEU A 138 2.68 10.11 -3.45
C LEU A 138 2.08 11.29 -2.69
N ASP A 139 2.68 12.48 -2.80
CA ASP A 139 2.26 13.68 -2.07
C ASP A 139 2.10 13.47 -0.55
N GLY A 140 2.92 12.60 0.05
CA GLY A 140 2.87 12.25 1.48
C GLY A 140 1.76 11.26 1.87
N TYR A 141 1.06 10.65 0.91
CA TYR A 141 0.02 9.66 1.13
C TYR A 141 0.48 8.27 0.68
N PHE A 142 0.29 7.30 1.56
CA PHE A 142 0.70 5.92 1.34
C PHE A 142 -0.38 5.13 0.63
N SER A 143 0.06 4.19 -0.20
CA SER A 143 -0.72 3.08 -0.74
C SER A 143 0.12 1.82 -0.72
N ASP A 144 -0.55 0.69 -0.64
CA ASP A 144 0.07 -0.61 -0.50
C ASP A 144 -0.77 -1.66 -1.24
N ALA A 145 -0.12 -2.50 -2.03
CA ALA A 145 -0.75 -3.63 -2.72
C ALA A 145 0.30 -4.62 -3.19
N SER A 146 -0.06 -5.89 -3.18
CA SER A 146 0.77 -6.94 -3.77
C SER A 146 0.04 -7.69 -4.89
N ARG A 147 0.82 -8.36 -5.73
CA ARG A 147 0.30 -9.23 -6.78
C ARG A 147 1.15 -10.48 -6.89
N MET A 148 0.45 -11.62 -7.02
CA MET A 148 1.10 -12.89 -7.37
C MET A 148 1.29 -12.97 -8.88
N PHE A 149 2.48 -13.39 -9.28
CA PHE A 149 2.82 -13.67 -10.67
C PHE A 149 3.21 -15.14 -10.81
N MET A 150 2.70 -15.78 -11.85
CA MET A 150 3.11 -17.11 -12.29
C MET A 150 4.20 -16.95 -13.34
N ILE A 151 5.32 -17.66 -13.16
CA ILE A 151 6.44 -17.61 -14.09
C ILE A 151 6.36 -18.86 -14.99
N GLY A 152 5.84 -18.65 -16.21
CA GLY A 152 5.56 -19.74 -17.13
C GLY A 152 4.42 -20.66 -16.65
N GLU A 153 4.55 -21.96 -16.90
CA GLU A 153 3.57 -22.96 -16.45
C GLU A 153 3.85 -23.36 -15.00
N VAL A 154 2.86 -23.15 -14.14
CA VAL A 154 2.93 -23.51 -12.72
C VAL A 154 2.08 -24.72 -12.41
N SER A 155 2.30 -25.38 -11.28
CA SER A 155 1.51 -26.52 -10.84
C SER A 155 0.08 -26.13 -10.47
N ASP A 156 -0.86 -27.08 -10.55
CA ASP A 156 -2.27 -26.89 -10.12
C ASP A 156 -2.42 -26.53 -8.62
N ARG A 157 -1.34 -26.60 -7.85
CA ARG A 157 -1.30 -26.25 -6.43
C ARG A 157 -0.67 -24.90 -6.13
N ALA A 158 -0.19 -24.20 -7.15
CA ALA A 158 0.49 -22.92 -7.01
C ALA A 158 -0.48 -21.73 -6.85
#